data_0d6f1744d679154b6fbac640681ea636
#
_entry.id   0d6f1744d679154b6fbac640681ea636
#
_cell.length_a   1.000
_cell.length_b   1.000
_cell.length_c   1.000
_cell.angle_alpha   90.00
_cell.angle_beta   90.00
_cell.angle_gamma   90.00
#
_symmetry.space_group_name_H-M   'P 1'
#
loop_
_entity.id
_entity.type
_entity.pdbx_description
1 polymer ?
#
loop_
_entity_poly.entity_id
_entity_poly.type
_entity_poly.pdbx_seq_one_letter_code
_entity_poly.pdbx_strand_id
1 'polypeptide(L)'
;MQDRPGPSQIKGNRLLMQGDRHYDYDAFGNLIRERRGRAQTLVTEYRYDCQHRLIGLTRPDGQTASYQYDAFGRRIRKTVNGETTEFFWQGDHLVAESSENEYRSYVYEPGTFRPLALLDGKGPKKACPFYYQLDHLGTPQELTDYSGDIVWSAQYDAYGKVAALTLAGEDYLNQPLRFQGQYFDGESGLHYNRHRYYDPRLGRYLTPDPIKLAGGLNQYQYVPNPTGWVDPLGLNSNCPPPNKPGCEVPGGIGGVKVDEGEPQLPGLIHGVDPHSVKRTHAIMGKKSTKHVEKIRDAMRADGYDMNYPIDVAEHQGTLYILDGHHRAAAAKQTATPITIKLITNIREHKGELNTIEEVIESAENVGHDRLEHHRRR
;
A
#
# COMPACT_ATOMS: atom_id res chain seq x y z
N MET A 1 -18.51 -14.79 28.80
CA MET A 1 -17.88 -16.12 28.56
C MET A 1 -16.78 -15.89 27.55
N GLN A 2 -15.52 -16.01 27.94
CA GLN A 2 -14.41 -15.97 26.96
C GLN A 2 -14.56 -17.20 26.05
N ASP A 3 -14.74 -16.99 24.75
CA ASP A 3 -14.70 -18.03 23.72
C ASP A 3 -13.28 -18.63 23.73
N ARG A 4 -13.07 -19.68 24.50
CA ARG A 4 -11.87 -20.50 24.35
C ARG A 4 -11.99 -21.21 23.00
N PRO A 5 -10.99 -21.09 22.11
CA PRO A 5 -11.02 -21.84 20.87
C PRO A 5 -11.12 -23.34 21.23
N GLY A 6 -12.16 -24.01 20.73
CA GLY A 6 -12.32 -25.44 20.88
C GLY A 6 -11.19 -26.20 20.17
N PRO A 7 -11.22 -27.56 20.20
CA PRO A 7 -10.23 -28.38 19.53
C PRO A 7 -10.12 -27.97 18.04
N SER A 8 -8.90 -27.97 17.52
CA SER A 8 -8.63 -27.62 16.12
C SER A 8 -7.92 -28.76 15.40
N GLN A 9 -8.20 -28.90 14.10
CA GLN A 9 -7.56 -29.85 13.21
C GLN A 9 -6.96 -29.12 12.02
N ILE A 10 -5.64 -29.28 11.82
CA ILE A 10 -4.90 -28.68 10.71
C ILE A 10 -4.24 -29.81 9.89
N LYS A 11 -4.34 -29.71 8.56
CA LYS A 11 -3.65 -30.64 7.64
C LYS A 11 -3.12 -29.85 6.43
N GLY A 12 -1.81 -29.94 6.17
CA GLY A 12 -1.16 -29.22 5.06
C GLY A 12 -1.39 -27.72 5.14
N ASN A 13 -1.19 -27.10 6.31
CA ASN A 13 -1.47 -25.70 6.66
C ASN A 13 -2.96 -25.29 6.57
N ARG A 14 -3.88 -26.14 6.09
CA ARG A 14 -5.33 -25.87 6.04
C ARG A 14 -5.97 -26.19 7.38
N LEU A 15 -6.72 -25.25 7.93
CA LEU A 15 -7.55 -25.45 9.10
C LEU A 15 -8.83 -26.17 8.66
N LEU A 16 -9.01 -27.43 9.05
CA LEU A 16 -10.17 -28.22 8.67
C LEU A 16 -11.33 -28.10 9.65
N MET A 17 -11.01 -27.85 10.92
CA MET A 17 -12.02 -27.73 11.99
C MET A 17 -11.48 -26.85 13.12
N GLN A 18 -12.37 -26.07 13.75
CA GLN A 18 -12.11 -25.39 15.02
C GLN A 18 -13.44 -25.24 15.78
N GLY A 19 -13.51 -25.87 16.94
CA GLY A 19 -14.75 -25.93 17.72
C GLY A 19 -15.89 -26.62 16.94
N ASP A 20 -16.98 -25.90 16.72
CA ASP A 20 -18.13 -26.36 15.91
C ASP A 20 -18.03 -25.98 14.43
N ARG A 21 -16.94 -25.32 14.00
CA ARG A 21 -16.75 -24.84 12.63
C ARG A 21 -15.92 -25.83 11.82
N HIS A 22 -16.38 -26.12 10.62
CA HIS A 22 -15.71 -26.96 9.63
C HIS A 22 -15.47 -26.15 8.36
N TYR A 23 -14.30 -26.38 7.75
CA TYR A 23 -13.80 -25.61 6.62
C TYR A 23 -13.46 -26.50 5.45
N ASP A 24 -14.06 -26.21 4.29
CA ASP A 24 -13.83 -26.92 3.04
C ASP A 24 -13.01 -26.04 2.09
N TYR A 25 -12.05 -26.67 1.41
CA TYR A 25 -11.13 -25.97 0.50
C TYR A 25 -11.22 -26.57 -0.90
N ASP A 26 -11.02 -25.73 -1.91
CA ASP A 26 -10.84 -26.19 -3.29
C ASP A 26 -9.47 -26.87 -3.51
N ALA A 27 -9.22 -27.34 -4.74
CA ALA A 27 -7.95 -27.99 -5.11
C ALA A 27 -6.74 -27.04 -4.98
N PHE A 28 -6.96 -25.73 -5.10
CA PHE A 28 -5.92 -24.70 -5.00
C PHE A 28 -5.66 -24.25 -3.58
N GLY A 29 -6.52 -24.65 -2.62
CA GLY A 29 -6.42 -24.27 -1.21
C GLY A 29 -7.20 -23.03 -0.82
N ASN A 30 -8.07 -22.50 -1.66
CA ASN A 30 -8.96 -21.42 -1.28
C ASN A 30 -10.07 -21.97 -0.39
N LEU A 31 -10.41 -21.27 0.70
CA LEU A 31 -11.53 -21.61 1.57
C LEU A 31 -12.84 -21.35 0.81
N ILE A 32 -13.56 -22.42 0.43
CA ILE A 32 -14.81 -22.30 -0.33
C ILE A 32 -16.06 -22.38 0.52
N ARG A 33 -15.97 -22.94 1.74
CA ARG A 33 -17.12 -23.12 2.61
C ARG A 33 -16.74 -23.17 4.09
N GLU A 34 -17.48 -22.44 4.92
CA GLU A 34 -17.50 -22.58 6.38
C GLU A 34 -18.88 -23.17 6.77
N ARG A 35 -18.87 -24.24 7.56
CA ARG A 35 -20.07 -24.88 8.07
C ARG A 35 -20.03 -24.90 9.59
N ARG A 36 -21.13 -24.55 10.26
CA ARG A 36 -21.22 -24.50 11.73
C ARG A 36 -22.61 -24.79 12.25
N GLY A 37 -22.73 -24.88 13.57
CA GLY A 37 -23.98 -25.12 14.26
C GLY A 37 -24.42 -26.57 14.22
N ARG A 38 -25.61 -26.85 14.76
CA ARG A 38 -26.15 -28.21 14.84
C ARG A 38 -26.28 -28.84 13.46
N ALA A 39 -25.71 -30.02 13.28
CA ALA A 39 -25.63 -30.73 12.00
C ALA A 39 -24.97 -29.90 10.86
N GLN A 40 -24.19 -28.85 11.19
CA GLN A 40 -23.45 -27.98 10.24
C GLN A 40 -24.35 -27.32 9.19
N THR A 41 -25.58 -26.95 9.58
CA THR A 41 -26.57 -26.38 8.67
C THR A 41 -26.36 -24.88 8.40
N LEU A 42 -25.58 -24.18 9.22
CA LEU A 42 -25.24 -22.80 8.98
C LEU A 42 -24.01 -22.73 8.08
N VAL A 43 -24.25 -22.49 6.78
CA VAL A 43 -23.23 -22.55 5.74
C VAL A 43 -22.94 -21.16 5.19
N THR A 44 -21.67 -20.77 5.18
CA THR A 44 -21.18 -19.62 4.41
C THR A 44 -20.36 -20.14 3.22
N GLU A 45 -20.68 -19.70 2.02
CA GLU A 45 -20.01 -20.09 0.79
C GLU A 45 -19.20 -18.92 0.23
N TYR A 46 -18.00 -19.22 -0.30
CA TYR A 46 -17.08 -18.25 -0.89
C TYR A 46 -16.78 -18.64 -2.32
N ARG A 47 -16.77 -17.67 -3.24
CA ARG A 47 -16.51 -17.87 -4.66
C ARG A 47 -15.29 -17.06 -5.09
N TYR A 48 -14.42 -17.68 -5.88
CA TYR A 48 -13.17 -17.09 -6.34
C TYR A 48 -13.12 -17.06 -7.86
N ASP A 49 -12.36 -16.10 -8.42
CA ASP A 49 -12.00 -16.07 -9.82
C ASP A 49 -10.74 -16.93 -10.10
N CYS A 50 -10.31 -16.95 -11.36
CA CYS A 50 -9.13 -17.72 -11.79
C CYS A 50 -7.79 -17.18 -11.22
N GLN A 51 -7.78 -16.00 -10.60
CA GLN A 51 -6.64 -15.42 -9.90
C GLN A 51 -6.75 -15.60 -8.37
N HIS A 52 -7.67 -16.46 -7.90
CA HIS A 52 -7.93 -16.74 -6.48
C HIS A 52 -8.39 -15.53 -5.66
N ARG A 53 -8.97 -14.49 -6.32
CA ARG A 53 -9.57 -13.34 -5.63
C ARG A 53 -11.01 -13.65 -5.28
N LEU A 54 -11.44 -13.29 -4.08
CA LEU A 54 -12.82 -13.49 -3.62
C LEU A 54 -13.76 -12.60 -4.44
N ILE A 55 -14.66 -13.19 -5.24
CA ILE A 55 -15.63 -12.46 -6.06
C ILE A 55 -17.04 -12.51 -5.52
N GLY A 56 -17.29 -13.30 -4.49
CA GLY A 56 -18.61 -13.34 -3.87
C GLY A 56 -18.69 -14.24 -2.67
N LEU A 57 -19.69 -13.97 -1.86
CA LEU A 57 -20.03 -14.81 -0.70
C LEU A 57 -21.54 -14.91 -0.57
N THR A 58 -21.99 -16.03 0.04
CA THR A 58 -23.39 -16.24 0.45
C THR A 58 -23.40 -16.70 1.90
N ARG A 59 -24.19 -16.05 2.74
CA ARG A 59 -24.32 -16.33 4.18
C ARG A 59 -25.48 -17.28 4.47
N PRO A 60 -25.52 -17.91 5.67
CA PRO A 60 -26.61 -18.77 6.07
C PRO A 60 -27.98 -18.10 6.13
N ASP A 61 -28.02 -16.79 6.32
CA ASP A 61 -29.24 -15.96 6.34
C ASP A 61 -29.72 -15.55 4.94
N GLY A 62 -29.04 -16.00 3.88
CA GLY A 62 -29.34 -15.66 2.49
C GLY A 62 -28.72 -14.34 2.03
N GLN A 63 -28.04 -13.59 2.89
CA GLN A 63 -27.31 -12.38 2.51
C GLN A 63 -26.22 -12.73 1.52
N THR A 64 -26.09 -11.91 0.45
CA THR A 64 -25.07 -12.09 -0.57
C THR A 64 -24.19 -10.86 -0.72
N ALA A 65 -22.95 -11.08 -1.06
CA ALA A 65 -22.03 -10.02 -1.45
C ALA A 65 -21.26 -10.40 -2.72
N SER A 66 -20.91 -9.41 -3.53
CA SER A 66 -20.06 -9.56 -4.70
C SER A 66 -18.98 -8.49 -4.74
N TYR A 67 -17.83 -8.85 -5.29
CA TYR A 67 -16.64 -8.01 -5.33
C TYR A 67 -16.07 -7.95 -6.74
N GLN A 68 -15.64 -6.75 -7.17
CA GLN A 68 -15.03 -6.54 -8.48
C GLN A 68 -13.65 -5.90 -8.31
N TYR A 69 -12.76 -6.25 -9.23
CA TYR A 69 -11.35 -5.86 -9.17
C TYR A 69 -10.91 -5.22 -10.48
N ASP A 70 -9.96 -4.30 -10.40
CA ASP A 70 -9.27 -3.76 -11.58
C ASP A 70 -8.18 -4.73 -12.10
N ALA A 71 -7.48 -4.30 -13.17
CA ALA A 71 -6.40 -5.08 -13.77
C ALA A 71 -5.20 -5.29 -12.83
N PHE A 72 -5.03 -4.43 -11.81
CA PHE A 72 -3.99 -4.56 -10.79
C PHE A 72 -4.42 -5.40 -9.59
N GLY A 73 -5.63 -5.98 -9.62
CA GLY A 73 -6.19 -6.78 -8.54
C GLY A 73 -6.65 -5.98 -7.32
N ARG A 74 -6.85 -4.64 -7.44
CA ARG A 74 -7.42 -3.81 -6.38
C ARG A 74 -8.94 -3.89 -6.45
N ARG A 75 -9.59 -4.07 -5.30
CA ARG A 75 -11.05 -4.09 -5.23
C ARG A 75 -11.61 -2.70 -5.53
N ILE A 76 -12.32 -2.57 -6.64
CA ILE A 76 -12.92 -1.29 -7.08
C ILE A 76 -14.40 -1.18 -6.73
N ARG A 77 -15.07 -2.29 -6.44
CA ARG A 77 -16.51 -2.29 -6.12
C ARG A 77 -16.87 -3.44 -5.20
N LYS A 78 -17.79 -3.16 -4.29
CA LYS A 78 -18.46 -4.11 -3.43
C LYS A 78 -19.98 -3.89 -3.56
N THR A 79 -20.76 -4.97 -3.71
CA THR A 79 -22.23 -4.91 -3.68
C THR A 79 -22.73 -5.89 -2.64
N VAL A 80 -23.50 -5.42 -1.67
CA VAL A 80 -24.08 -6.20 -0.57
C VAL A 80 -25.58 -6.03 -0.61
N ASN A 81 -26.33 -7.10 -0.86
CA ASN A 81 -27.80 -7.07 -0.95
C ASN A 81 -28.36 -5.99 -1.91
N GLY A 82 -27.62 -5.65 -2.96
CA GLY A 82 -28.00 -4.63 -3.94
C GLY A 82 -27.36 -3.24 -3.68
N GLU A 83 -26.91 -2.95 -2.48
CA GLU A 83 -26.20 -1.71 -2.17
C GLU A 83 -24.75 -1.77 -2.63
N THR A 84 -24.30 -0.75 -3.34
CA THR A 84 -22.95 -0.72 -3.95
C THR A 84 -22.08 0.34 -3.30
N THR A 85 -20.84 -0.06 -3.00
CA THR A 85 -19.74 0.83 -2.60
C THR A 85 -18.63 0.75 -3.65
N GLU A 86 -18.15 1.89 -4.12
CA GLU A 86 -17.02 2.01 -5.03
C GLU A 86 -15.76 2.43 -4.26
N PHE A 87 -14.60 1.93 -4.66
CA PHE A 87 -13.31 2.15 -3.99
C PHE A 87 -12.30 2.80 -4.95
N PHE A 88 -11.61 3.82 -4.45
CA PHE A 88 -10.64 4.59 -5.22
C PHE A 88 -9.24 4.44 -4.62
N TRP A 89 -8.26 4.20 -5.48
CA TRP A 89 -6.92 3.80 -5.08
C TRP A 89 -5.85 4.74 -5.63
N GLN A 90 -4.82 4.98 -4.81
CA GLN A 90 -3.55 5.57 -5.23
C GLN A 90 -2.43 4.55 -4.94
N GLY A 91 -1.89 3.93 -5.99
CA GLY A 91 -1.05 2.75 -5.81
C GLY A 91 -1.79 1.64 -5.06
N ASP A 92 -1.25 1.19 -3.94
CA ASP A 92 -1.89 0.20 -3.06
C ASP A 92 -2.64 0.82 -1.86
N HIS A 93 -2.75 2.15 -1.79
CA HIS A 93 -3.53 2.85 -0.76
C HIS A 93 -4.97 3.04 -1.21
N LEU A 94 -5.92 2.64 -0.37
CA LEU A 94 -7.33 3.00 -0.50
C LEU A 94 -7.48 4.47 -0.06
N VAL A 95 -7.69 5.38 -1.01
CA VAL A 95 -7.76 6.82 -0.71
C VAL A 95 -9.17 7.35 -0.58
N ALA A 96 -10.16 6.66 -1.14
CA ALA A 96 -11.57 7.04 -0.97
C ALA A 96 -12.51 5.86 -1.22
N GLU A 97 -13.72 5.98 -0.70
CA GLU A 97 -14.86 5.14 -1.03
C GLU A 97 -16.11 5.99 -1.21
N SER A 98 -17.07 5.50 -2.00
CA SER A 98 -18.32 6.18 -2.26
C SER A 98 -19.46 5.16 -2.36
N SER A 99 -20.57 5.44 -1.69
CA SER A 99 -21.85 4.77 -1.88
C SER A 99 -22.92 5.79 -2.27
N GLU A 100 -24.18 5.38 -2.36
CA GLU A 100 -25.29 6.29 -2.72
C GLU A 100 -25.39 7.49 -1.78
N ASN A 101 -25.13 7.29 -0.47
CA ASN A 101 -25.35 8.29 0.57
C ASN A 101 -24.10 8.69 1.35
N GLU A 102 -22.95 8.05 1.09
CA GLU A 102 -21.73 8.28 1.85
C GLU A 102 -20.54 8.46 0.91
N TYR A 103 -19.68 9.38 1.27
CA TYR A 103 -18.38 9.58 0.64
C TYR A 103 -17.33 9.71 1.72
N ARG A 104 -16.26 8.91 1.64
CA ARG A 104 -15.12 8.93 2.57
C ARG A 104 -13.82 9.09 1.83
N SER A 105 -12.93 9.88 2.41
CA SER A 105 -11.53 9.96 1.96
C SER A 105 -10.60 9.70 3.13
N TYR A 106 -9.53 8.98 2.86
CA TYR A 106 -8.52 8.58 3.83
C TYR A 106 -7.22 9.30 3.55
N VAL A 107 -6.68 9.96 4.57
CA VAL A 107 -5.37 10.61 4.52
C VAL A 107 -4.39 9.76 5.32
N TYR A 108 -3.25 9.44 4.72
CA TYR A 108 -2.22 8.61 5.34
C TYR A 108 -0.94 9.40 5.59
N GLU A 109 -0.16 8.95 6.56
CA GLU A 109 1.22 9.39 6.75
C GLU A 109 2.03 9.02 5.48
N PRO A 110 2.79 9.97 4.88
CA PRO A 110 3.50 9.72 3.63
C PRO A 110 4.40 8.49 3.67
N GLY A 111 4.28 7.61 2.66
CA GLY A 111 5.08 6.39 2.54
C GLY A 111 4.69 5.26 3.51
N THR A 112 3.58 5.38 4.23
CA THR A 112 3.10 4.37 5.18
C THR A 112 1.62 4.05 4.96
N PHE A 113 1.12 2.97 5.58
CA PHE A 113 -0.31 2.64 5.65
C PHE A 113 -0.96 3.13 6.97
N ARG A 114 -0.33 4.07 7.67
CA ARG A 114 -0.86 4.66 8.92
C ARG A 114 -1.86 5.76 8.58
N PRO A 115 -3.15 5.63 8.91
CA PRO A 115 -4.12 6.69 8.62
C PRO A 115 -3.93 7.86 9.59
N LEU A 116 -4.03 9.09 9.09
CA LEU A 116 -3.98 10.33 9.86
C LEU A 116 -5.37 10.92 10.06
N ALA A 117 -6.18 10.95 8.99
CA ALA A 117 -7.51 11.53 9.03
C ALA A 117 -8.48 10.80 8.11
N LEU A 118 -9.75 10.83 8.49
CA LEU A 118 -10.90 10.44 7.70
C LEU A 118 -11.71 11.70 7.40
N LEU A 119 -12.05 11.92 6.13
CA LEU A 119 -13.04 12.89 5.71
C LEU A 119 -14.33 12.13 5.41
N ASP A 120 -15.37 12.31 6.20
CA ASP A 120 -16.66 11.61 6.08
C ASP A 120 -17.80 12.58 5.79
N GLY A 121 -18.70 12.23 4.88
CA GLY A 121 -19.84 13.07 4.54
C GLY A 121 -20.61 12.65 3.30
N LYS A 122 -21.55 13.54 2.90
CA LYS A 122 -22.42 13.34 1.73
C LYS A 122 -21.79 13.90 0.44
N GLY A 123 -20.51 13.56 0.18
CA GLY A 123 -19.75 13.98 -0.99
C GLY A 123 -18.53 14.87 -0.63
N PRO A 124 -17.62 15.09 -1.60
CA PRO A 124 -16.31 15.67 -1.34
C PRO A 124 -16.33 17.14 -0.86
N LYS A 125 -17.45 17.85 -1.04
CA LYS A 125 -17.57 19.27 -0.67
C LYS A 125 -18.19 19.52 0.70
N LYS A 126 -18.70 18.49 1.36
CA LYS A 126 -19.41 18.58 2.66
C LYS A 126 -18.93 17.51 3.63
N ALA A 127 -17.68 17.16 3.57
CA ALA A 127 -17.09 16.18 4.47
C ALA A 127 -16.60 16.82 5.76
N CYS A 128 -16.80 16.14 6.88
CA CYS A 128 -16.26 16.49 8.20
C CYS A 128 -14.96 15.73 8.42
N PRO A 129 -13.91 16.39 8.94
CA PRO A 129 -12.66 15.71 9.28
C PRO A 129 -12.77 15.03 10.64
N PHE A 130 -12.23 13.82 10.71
CA PHE A 130 -11.99 13.04 11.92
C PHE A 130 -10.54 12.61 11.97
N TYR A 131 -9.92 12.60 13.16
CA TYR A 131 -8.49 12.36 13.31
C TYR A 131 -8.24 11.04 14.01
N TYR A 132 -7.37 10.21 13.43
CA TYR A 132 -7.03 8.90 13.97
C TYR A 132 -6.06 9.00 15.13
N GLN A 133 -6.40 8.33 16.23
CA GLN A 133 -5.48 7.99 17.32
C GLN A 133 -5.10 6.51 17.15
N LEU A 134 -3.80 6.27 16.97
CA LEU A 134 -3.28 4.97 16.59
C LEU A 134 -2.47 4.32 17.72
N ASP A 135 -2.44 2.99 17.75
CA ASP A 135 -1.46 2.27 18.54
C ASP A 135 -0.07 2.29 17.90
N HIS A 136 0.89 1.61 18.54
CA HIS A 136 2.27 1.51 18.06
C HIS A 136 2.41 0.79 16.71
N LEU A 137 1.44 -0.03 16.30
CA LEU A 137 1.38 -0.70 15.00
C LEU A 137 0.69 0.14 13.92
N GLY A 138 0.15 1.30 14.28
CA GLY A 138 -0.65 2.13 13.36
C GLY A 138 -2.09 1.66 13.22
N THR A 139 -2.60 0.88 14.19
CA THR A 139 -4.00 0.44 14.22
C THR A 139 -4.88 1.52 14.84
N PRO A 140 -6.00 1.91 14.18
CA PRO A 140 -6.95 2.87 14.75
C PRO A 140 -7.53 2.41 16.10
N GLN A 141 -7.29 3.17 17.15
CA GLN A 141 -7.88 2.95 18.49
C GLN A 141 -9.05 3.87 18.72
N GLU A 142 -8.94 5.13 18.30
CA GLU A 142 -9.97 6.14 18.45
C GLU A 142 -10.01 7.04 17.21
N LEU A 143 -11.18 7.65 16.97
CA LEU A 143 -11.32 8.84 16.13
C LEU A 143 -11.86 9.97 16.96
N THR A 144 -11.25 11.14 16.80
CA THR A 144 -11.72 12.38 17.39
C THR A 144 -12.26 13.31 16.31
N ASP A 145 -13.27 14.09 16.66
CA ASP A 145 -13.73 15.19 15.81
C ASP A 145 -12.79 16.43 15.92
N TYR A 146 -13.17 17.52 15.27
CA TYR A 146 -12.42 18.80 15.31
C TYR A 146 -12.39 19.46 16.69
N SER A 147 -13.30 19.10 17.60
CA SER A 147 -13.35 19.59 18.99
C SER A 147 -12.46 18.77 19.92
N GLY A 148 -11.96 17.62 19.44
CA GLY A 148 -11.19 16.67 20.22
C GLY A 148 -12.04 15.64 20.95
N ASP A 149 -13.36 15.61 20.71
CA ASP A 149 -14.26 14.62 21.31
C ASP A 149 -14.11 13.28 20.60
N ILE A 150 -14.03 12.19 21.38
CA ILE A 150 -13.96 10.82 20.84
C ILE A 150 -15.33 10.42 20.32
N VAL A 151 -15.42 10.21 19.00
CA VAL A 151 -16.66 9.82 18.31
C VAL A 151 -16.72 8.32 17.99
N TRP A 152 -15.58 7.67 17.95
CA TRP A 152 -15.43 6.24 17.73
C TRP A 152 -14.24 5.72 18.51
N SER A 153 -14.37 4.55 19.15
CA SER A 153 -13.22 3.85 19.74
C SER A 153 -13.40 2.33 19.66
N ALA A 154 -12.27 1.61 19.49
CA ALA A 154 -12.25 0.16 19.44
C ALA A 154 -11.09 -0.42 20.23
N GLN A 155 -11.35 -1.55 20.86
CA GLN A 155 -10.32 -2.41 21.46
C GLN A 155 -10.22 -3.71 20.65
N TYR A 156 -9.00 -4.17 20.44
CA TYR A 156 -8.73 -5.33 19.61
C TYR A 156 -8.11 -6.46 20.44
N ASP A 157 -8.39 -7.70 20.04
CA ASP A 157 -7.53 -8.82 20.45
C ASP A 157 -6.21 -8.82 19.65
N ALA A 158 -5.29 -9.72 20.02
CA ALA A 158 -3.97 -9.76 19.41
C ALA A 158 -3.98 -9.98 17.88
N TYR A 159 -5.04 -10.55 17.33
CA TYR A 159 -5.20 -10.83 15.89
C TYR A 159 -6.15 -9.86 15.19
N GLY A 160 -6.50 -8.73 15.82
CA GLY A 160 -7.23 -7.65 15.19
C GLY A 160 -8.74 -7.83 15.15
N LYS A 161 -9.30 -8.84 15.82
CA LYS A 161 -10.74 -8.90 16.05
C LYS A 161 -11.13 -7.80 17.04
N VAL A 162 -12.15 -7.02 16.70
CA VAL A 162 -12.70 -6.02 17.61
C VAL A 162 -13.34 -6.73 18.80
N ALA A 163 -12.81 -6.48 20.00
CA ALA A 163 -13.28 -7.02 21.26
C ALA A 163 -14.33 -6.11 21.92
N ALA A 164 -14.16 -4.79 21.79
CA ALA A 164 -15.11 -3.77 22.22
C ALA A 164 -15.15 -2.64 21.22
N LEU A 165 -16.35 -2.08 20.98
CA LEU A 165 -16.59 -0.95 20.11
C LEU A 165 -17.48 0.05 20.85
N THR A 166 -17.05 1.31 20.89
CA THR A 166 -17.84 2.42 21.43
C THR A 166 -18.07 3.44 20.34
N LEU A 167 -19.31 3.86 20.16
CA LEU A 167 -19.74 4.85 19.19
C LEU A 167 -20.41 5.99 19.95
N ALA A 168 -20.08 7.23 19.64
CA ALA A 168 -20.72 8.40 20.25
C ALA A 168 -21.81 8.93 19.31
N GLY A 169 -22.99 9.26 19.90
CA GLY A 169 -24.11 9.86 19.18
C GLY A 169 -25.05 8.87 18.49
N GLU A 170 -26.08 9.43 17.84
CA GLU A 170 -27.09 8.67 17.08
C GLU A 170 -26.66 8.38 15.64
N ASP A 171 -25.86 9.26 15.05
CA ASP A 171 -25.22 9.09 13.72
C ASP A 171 -23.84 8.46 13.89
N TYR A 172 -23.76 7.14 13.89
CA TYR A 172 -22.46 6.47 14.08
C TYR A 172 -21.55 6.68 12.91
N LEU A 173 -20.33 7.11 13.22
CA LEU A 173 -19.23 7.07 12.27
C LEU A 173 -18.80 5.61 12.04
N ASN A 174 -19.10 5.07 10.86
CA ASN A 174 -18.63 3.75 10.47
C ASN A 174 -17.17 3.85 10.00
N GLN A 175 -16.23 3.31 10.79
CA GLN A 175 -14.80 3.33 10.50
C GLN A 175 -14.32 1.91 10.17
N PRO A 176 -13.98 1.60 8.88
CA PRO A 176 -13.67 0.26 8.44
C PRO A 176 -12.19 -0.12 8.52
N LEU A 177 -11.25 0.85 8.70
CA LEU A 177 -9.83 0.51 8.73
C LEU A 177 -9.48 -0.30 9.99
N ARG A 178 -8.58 -1.27 9.83
CA ARG A 178 -8.11 -2.18 10.88
C ARG A 178 -6.58 -2.13 10.97
N PHE A 179 -5.89 -3.25 11.01
CA PHE A 179 -4.43 -3.24 10.86
C PHE A 179 -4.03 -2.56 9.57
N GLN A 180 -2.80 -2.08 9.47
CA GLN A 180 -2.32 -1.39 8.27
C GLN A 180 -2.66 -2.19 6.99
N GLY A 181 -3.29 -1.52 6.02
CA GLY A 181 -3.75 -2.11 4.77
C GLY A 181 -5.05 -2.93 4.84
N GLN A 182 -5.67 -3.07 6.01
CA GLN A 182 -6.90 -3.84 6.20
C GLN A 182 -8.15 -2.96 6.23
N TYR A 183 -9.16 -3.42 5.51
CA TYR A 183 -10.51 -2.83 5.47
C TYR A 183 -11.54 -3.87 5.93
N PHE A 184 -12.30 -3.56 6.96
CA PHE A 184 -13.32 -4.44 7.51
C PHE A 184 -14.57 -4.47 6.66
N ASP A 185 -15.01 -5.66 6.28
CA ASP A 185 -16.25 -5.94 5.57
C ASP A 185 -17.28 -6.51 6.52
N GLY A 186 -18.26 -5.67 6.92
CA GLY A 186 -19.29 -6.02 7.90
C GLY A 186 -20.18 -7.21 7.47
N GLU A 187 -20.42 -7.35 6.17
CA GLU A 187 -21.20 -8.44 5.59
C GLU A 187 -20.54 -9.81 5.76
N SER A 188 -19.20 -9.86 5.77
CA SER A 188 -18.45 -11.12 5.89
C SER A 188 -17.83 -11.32 7.27
N GLY A 189 -17.55 -10.23 7.99
CA GLY A 189 -16.74 -10.23 9.19
C GLY A 189 -15.23 -10.43 8.89
N LEU A 190 -14.84 -10.34 7.62
CA LEU A 190 -13.47 -10.47 7.16
C LEU A 190 -12.82 -9.08 6.98
N HIS A 191 -11.48 -9.07 6.88
CA HIS A 191 -10.74 -7.89 6.47
C HIS A 191 -10.21 -8.09 5.05
N TYR A 192 -10.61 -7.21 4.12
CA TYR A 192 -9.94 -7.12 2.82
C TYR A 192 -8.55 -6.54 3.04
N ASN A 193 -7.52 -7.28 2.67
CA ASN A 193 -6.12 -6.90 2.84
C ASN A 193 -5.39 -6.99 1.49
N ARG A 194 -5.70 -6.07 0.60
CA ARG A 194 -5.16 -5.86 -0.75
C ARG A 194 -5.18 -7.14 -1.63
N HIS A 195 -4.31 -8.11 -1.38
CA HIS A 195 -4.20 -9.34 -2.18
C HIS A 195 -4.97 -10.52 -1.60
N ARG A 196 -5.34 -10.49 -0.32
CA ARG A 196 -6.02 -11.57 0.38
C ARG A 196 -7.15 -11.06 1.28
N TYR A 197 -8.01 -11.98 1.69
CA TYR A 197 -8.97 -11.75 2.77
C TYR A 197 -8.49 -12.43 4.06
N TYR A 198 -8.49 -11.68 5.13
CA TYR A 198 -8.05 -12.08 6.45
C TYR A 198 -9.25 -12.33 7.36
N ASP A 199 -9.26 -13.44 8.09
CA ASP A 199 -10.23 -13.73 9.14
C ASP A 199 -9.62 -13.40 10.51
N PRO A 200 -10.02 -12.31 11.17
CA PRO A 200 -9.46 -11.92 12.47
C PRO A 200 -9.86 -12.89 13.59
N ARG A 201 -10.94 -13.69 13.42
CA ARG A 201 -11.35 -14.70 14.39
C ARG A 201 -10.39 -15.90 14.41
N LEU A 202 -9.80 -16.19 13.26
CA LEU A 202 -8.89 -17.30 13.04
C LEU A 202 -7.41 -16.88 13.06
N GLY A 203 -7.14 -15.59 12.93
CA GLY A 203 -5.78 -15.05 12.81
C GLY A 203 -5.07 -15.49 11.54
N ARG A 204 -5.82 -15.69 10.41
CA ARG A 204 -5.26 -16.23 9.18
C ARG A 204 -5.99 -15.78 7.91
N TYR A 205 -5.32 -15.92 6.79
CA TYR A 205 -5.90 -15.68 5.47
C TYR A 205 -6.79 -16.86 5.00
N LEU A 206 -7.75 -16.56 4.10
CA LEU A 206 -8.66 -17.55 3.52
C LEU A 206 -8.02 -18.34 2.37
N THR A 207 -7.02 -17.74 1.71
CA THR A 207 -6.34 -18.28 0.54
C THR A 207 -4.84 -18.43 0.80
N PRO A 208 -4.16 -19.35 0.09
CA PRO A 208 -2.70 -19.42 0.14
C PRO A 208 -2.06 -18.10 -0.30
N ASP A 209 -0.83 -17.88 0.14
CA ASP A 209 -0.06 -16.71 -0.25
C ASP A 209 0.20 -16.69 -1.77
N PRO A 210 -0.14 -15.60 -2.49
CA PRO A 210 0.14 -15.46 -3.93
C PRO A 210 1.63 -15.57 -4.27
N ILE A 211 2.52 -15.12 -3.35
CA ILE A 211 3.98 -15.24 -3.51
C ILE A 211 4.53 -16.60 -3.01
N LYS A 212 3.62 -17.51 -2.65
CA LYS A 212 3.93 -18.90 -2.26
C LYS A 212 4.93 -18.96 -1.09
N LEU A 213 5.99 -19.78 -1.23
CA LEU A 213 6.99 -19.97 -0.16
C LEU A 213 7.83 -18.73 0.14
N ALA A 214 7.84 -17.73 -0.75
CA ALA A 214 8.47 -16.44 -0.47
C ALA A 214 7.80 -15.69 0.69
N GLY A 215 6.49 -15.89 0.90
CA GLY A 215 5.74 -15.37 2.07
C GLY A 215 5.88 -16.21 3.34
N GLY A 216 6.60 -17.33 3.31
CA GLY A 216 6.81 -18.21 4.44
C GLY A 216 6.28 -19.65 4.24
N LEU A 217 6.61 -20.54 5.17
CA LEU A 217 6.19 -21.95 5.11
C LEU A 217 4.69 -22.14 5.36
N ASN A 218 4.09 -21.29 6.20
CA ASN A 218 2.65 -21.31 6.43
C ASN A 218 1.95 -20.29 5.54
N GLN A 219 1.49 -20.74 4.39
CA GLN A 219 0.89 -19.89 3.36
C GLN A 219 -0.40 -19.16 3.75
N TYR A 220 -0.99 -19.49 4.93
CA TYR A 220 -2.20 -18.83 5.43
C TYR A 220 -1.92 -17.91 6.62
N GLN A 221 -0.69 -17.80 7.04
CA GLN A 221 -0.29 -16.99 8.18
C GLN A 221 -0.41 -15.49 7.84
N TYR A 222 -0.91 -14.69 8.81
CA TYR A 222 -0.85 -13.24 8.73
C TYR A 222 0.59 -12.79 9.01
N VAL A 223 1.01 -12.85 10.27
CA VAL A 223 2.37 -12.52 10.70
C VAL A 223 2.81 -13.46 11.83
N PRO A 224 4.12 -13.65 12.08
CA PRO A 224 4.62 -14.46 13.19
C PRO A 224 4.27 -13.87 14.56
N ASN A 225 4.24 -12.54 14.68
CA ASN A 225 3.92 -11.82 15.91
C ASN A 225 2.98 -10.65 15.63
N PRO A 226 1.66 -10.79 15.84
CA PRO A 226 0.67 -9.76 15.53
C PRO A 226 0.72 -8.54 16.46
N THR A 227 1.50 -8.60 17.56
CA THR A 227 1.71 -7.46 18.46
C THR A 227 2.97 -6.66 18.12
N GLY A 228 3.70 -7.03 17.07
CA GLY A 228 4.95 -6.35 16.68
C GLY A 228 5.20 -6.30 15.20
N TRP A 229 4.32 -6.90 14.39
CA TRP A 229 4.49 -7.03 12.94
C TRP A 229 3.19 -6.72 12.22
N VAL A 230 3.29 -6.23 10.99
CA VAL A 230 2.15 -5.93 10.11
C VAL A 230 2.38 -6.50 8.71
N ASP A 231 1.30 -6.79 7.99
CA ASP A 231 1.32 -7.21 6.58
C ASP A 231 0.33 -6.35 5.78
N PRO A 232 0.72 -5.14 5.35
CA PRO A 232 -0.20 -4.18 4.73
C PRO A 232 -0.76 -4.64 3.38
N LEU A 233 -0.07 -5.54 2.68
CA LEU A 233 -0.47 -6.00 1.35
C LEU A 233 -1.08 -7.41 1.35
N GLY A 234 -0.98 -8.15 2.44
CA GLY A 234 -1.39 -9.55 2.46
C GLY A 234 -0.44 -10.46 1.68
N LEU A 235 0.87 -10.16 1.64
CA LEU A 235 1.87 -10.91 0.86
C LEU A 235 3.06 -11.37 1.68
N ASN A 236 3.37 -10.72 2.79
CA ASN A 236 4.60 -11.01 3.53
C ASN A 236 4.44 -10.83 5.03
N SER A 237 4.74 -11.89 5.75
CA SER A 237 4.73 -11.91 7.22
C SER A 237 6.02 -11.40 7.88
N ASN A 238 6.96 -10.80 7.14
CA ASN A 238 8.32 -10.56 7.63
C ASN A 238 8.67 -9.09 7.91
N CYS A 239 7.69 -8.17 8.00
CA CYS A 239 7.99 -6.76 8.28
C CYS A 239 7.59 -6.34 9.70
N PRO A 240 8.56 -5.96 10.58
CA PRO A 240 8.27 -5.15 11.76
C PRO A 240 7.79 -3.75 11.34
N PRO A 241 7.06 -3.01 12.21
CA PRO A 241 6.58 -1.68 11.89
C PRO A 241 7.74 -0.72 11.52
N PRO A 242 7.49 0.34 10.72
CA PRO A 242 8.50 1.14 10.02
C PRO A 242 9.52 1.91 10.87
N ASN A 243 9.56 1.74 12.18
CA ASN A 243 10.53 2.36 13.08
C ASN A 243 11.76 1.49 13.38
N LYS A 244 11.95 0.35 12.71
CA LYS A 244 13.20 -0.44 12.79
C LYS A 244 13.89 -0.43 11.43
N PRO A 245 15.18 -0.05 11.35
CA PRO A 245 15.92 -0.12 10.09
C PRO A 245 15.99 -1.57 9.61
N GLY A 246 15.57 -1.82 8.37
CA GLY A 246 15.70 -3.13 7.70
C GLY A 246 14.44 -3.75 7.11
N CYS A 247 13.30 -3.05 7.07
CA CYS A 247 12.15 -3.47 6.30
C CYS A 247 11.80 -2.45 5.24
N GLU A 248 12.22 -2.72 4.02
CA GLU A 248 11.58 -2.12 2.85
C GLU A 248 10.24 -2.81 2.67
N VAL A 249 9.14 -2.04 2.70
CA VAL A 249 7.82 -2.51 2.28
C VAL A 249 7.91 -2.70 0.76
N PRO A 250 7.85 -3.93 0.22
CA PRO A 250 7.80 -4.10 -1.23
C PRO A 250 6.43 -3.59 -1.71
N GLY A 251 6.38 -2.42 -2.31
CA GLY A 251 5.13 -1.98 -2.90
C GLY A 251 4.82 -0.50 -2.74
N GLY A 252 5.76 0.35 -3.07
CA GLY A 252 5.41 1.60 -3.71
C GLY A 252 5.68 1.46 -5.19
N ILE A 253 4.60 1.38 -6.00
CA ILE A 253 4.59 1.53 -7.45
C ILE A 253 5.01 0.30 -8.27
N GLY A 254 4.01 -0.37 -8.86
CA GLY A 254 4.09 -1.13 -10.11
C GLY A 254 5.08 -2.29 -10.13
N GLY A 255 4.57 -3.51 -9.92
CA GLY A 255 5.34 -4.75 -10.07
C GLY A 255 6.03 -4.86 -11.43
N VAL A 256 7.31 -4.51 -11.46
CA VAL A 256 8.24 -5.06 -12.43
C VAL A 256 8.86 -6.29 -11.74
N LYS A 257 8.66 -7.46 -12.33
CA LYS A 257 9.41 -8.66 -11.97
C LYS A 257 10.89 -8.33 -12.04
N VAL A 258 11.58 -8.40 -10.90
CA VAL A 258 13.03 -8.44 -10.90
C VAL A 258 13.39 -9.83 -11.39
N ASP A 259 13.94 -9.92 -12.59
CA ASP A 259 14.56 -11.13 -13.13
C ASP A 259 15.74 -11.49 -12.20
N GLU A 260 15.71 -12.69 -11.61
CA GLU A 260 16.80 -13.20 -10.80
C GLU A 260 17.98 -13.51 -11.72
N GLY A 261 18.83 -12.51 -12.01
CA GLY A 261 19.93 -12.73 -12.95
C GLY A 261 21.09 -11.75 -12.94
N GLU A 262 20.97 -10.58 -12.31
CA GLU A 262 22.12 -9.66 -12.22
C GLU A 262 22.37 -9.16 -10.79
N PRO A 263 23.65 -9.07 -10.34
CA PRO A 263 23.99 -8.53 -9.04
C PRO A 263 23.63 -7.04 -9.01
N GLN A 264 22.65 -6.66 -8.20
CA GLN A 264 22.29 -5.26 -7.97
C GLN A 264 23.50 -4.54 -7.38
N LEU A 265 24.00 -3.54 -8.09
CA LEU A 265 25.04 -2.64 -7.58
C LEU A 265 24.44 -1.90 -6.37
N PRO A 266 25.11 -1.90 -5.20
CA PRO A 266 24.61 -1.20 -4.02
C PRO A 266 24.47 0.30 -4.32
N GLY A 267 23.31 0.88 -4.03
CA GLY A 267 23.03 2.32 -4.13
C GLY A 267 22.17 2.77 -5.32
N LEU A 268 21.61 1.86 -6.14
CA LEU A 268 20.64 2.24 -7.19
C LEU A 268 19.22 2.33 -6.63
N ILE A 269 18.51 3.42 -6.93
CA ILE A 269 17.11 3.64 -6.60
C ILE A 269 16.34 3.96 -7.88
N HIS A 270 15.30 3.17 -8.17
CA HIS A 270 14.47 3.30 -9.37
C HIS A 270 13.15 4.03 -9.08
N GLY A 271 12.53 4.61 -10.12
CA GLY A 271 11.20 5.19 -10.01
C GLY A 271 11.14 6.53 -9.27
N VAL A 272 12.25 7.23 -9.15
CA VAL A 272 12.33 8.52 -8.44
C VAL A 272 11.66 9.61 -9.27
N ASP A 273 10.84 10.46 -8.62
CA ASP A 273 10.27 11.65 -9.26
C ASP A 273 11.40 12.61 -9.67
N PRO A 274 11.54 12.96 -10.95
CA PRO A 274 12.59 13.87 -11.41
C PRO A 274 12.49 15.27 -10.80
N HIS A 275 11.32 15.66 -10.24
CA HIS A 275 11.16 16.93 -9.53
C HIS A 275 11.70 16.91 -8.10
N SER A 276 11.89 15.74 -7.51
CA SER A 276 12.42 15.60 -6.14
C SER A 276 13.93 15.82 -6.04
N VAL A 277 14.66 15.85 -7.15
CA VAL A 277 16.11 16.03 -7.16
C VAL A 277 16.49 17.49 -7.45
N LYS A 278 17.38 18.06 -6.61
CA LYS A 278 17.92 19.41 -6.76
C LYS A 278 19.14 19.43 -7.68
N ARG A 279 19.21 20.44 -8.53
CA ARG A 279 20.38 20.62 -9.43
C ARG A 279 21.50 21.35 -8.74
N THR A 280 22.72 21.00 -9.07
CA THR A 280 23.94 21.71 -8.66
C THR A 280 24.55 22.54 -9.81
N HIS A 281 24.12 22.32 -11.07
CA HIS A 281 24.55 23.07 -12.25
C HIS A 281 23.38 23.50 -13.10
N ALA A 282 23.47 24.70 -13.69
CA ALA A 282 22.51 25.18 -14.67
C ALA A 282 22.83 24.64 -16.08
N ILE A 283 21.78 24.28 -16.83
CA ILE A 283 21.92 23.84 -18.22
C ILE A 283 21.77 25.07 -19.13
N MET A 284 22.83 25.44 -19.84
CA MET A 284 22.85 26.63 -20.69
C MET A 284 23.48 26.37 -22.06
N GLY A 285 23.00 27.10 -23.09
CA GLY A 285 23.56 27.15 -24.43
C GLY A 285 23.02 26.08 -25.39
N LYS A 286 23.22 26.32 -26.70
CA LYS A 286 22.64 25.54 -27.81
C LYS A 286 22.99 24.03 -27.80
N LYS A 287 24.23 23.70 -27.43
CA LYS A 287 24.68 22.30 -27.39
C LYS A 287 23.94 21.54 -26.30
N SER A 288 23.84 22.11 -25.11
CA SER A 288 23.13 21.51 -23.97
C SER A 288 21.63 21.39 -24.25
N THR A 289 21.02 22.39 -24.87
CA THR A 289 19.59 22.34 -25.29
C THR A 289 19.32 21.18 -26.24
N LYS A 290 20.13 21.05 -27.32
CA LYS A 290 20.01 19.93 -28.26
C LYS A 290 20.21 18.57 -27.60
N HIS A 291 21.09 18.49 -26.61
CA HIS A 291 21.34 17.24 -25.88
C HIS A 291 20.13 16.86 -25.02
N VAL A 292 19.53 17.81 -24.28
CA VAL A 292 18.29 17.60 -23.52
C VAL A 292 17.15 17.19 -24.44
N GLU A 293 16.98 17.86 -25.61
CA GLU A 293 15.95 17.52 -26.59
C GLU A 293 16.10 16.09 -27.10
N LYS A 294 17.31 15.65 -27.44
CA LYS A 294 17.59 14.29 -27.88
C LYS A 294 17.24 13.25 -26.82
N ILE A 295 17.65 13.49 -25.58
CA ILE A 295 17.33 12.59 -24.45
C ILE A 295 15.82 12.58 -24.20
N ARG A 296 15.15 13.74 -24.20
CA ARG A 296 13.71 13.86 -24.04
C ARG A 296 12.95 13.05 -25.09
N ASP A 297 13.35 13.16 -26.37
CA ASP A 297 12.67 12.46 -27.46
C ASP A 297 12.89 10.94 -27.36
N ALA A 298 14.06 10.47 -26.91
CA ALA A 298 14.29 9.07 -26.59
C ALA A 298 13.44 8.61 -25.39
N MET A 299 13.35 9.39 -24.30
CA MET A 299 12.51 9.06 -23.16
C MET A 299 11.01 8.96 -23.49
N ARG A 300 10.53 9.75 -24.47
CA ARG A 300 9.15 9.64 -24.94
C ARG A 300 8.89 8.37 -25.73
N ALA A 301 9.88 7.85 -26.44
CA ALA A 301 9.76 6.66 -27.25
C ALA A 301 9.91 5.39 -26.40
N ASP A 302 10.94 5.33 -25.55
CA ASP A 302 11.44 4.11 -24.92
C ASP A 302 11.43 4.15 -23.39
N GLY A 303 11.02 5.28 -22.77
CA GLY A 303 11.11 5.49 -21.32
C GLY A 303 12.53 5.88 -20.87
N TYR A 304 12.77 5.83 -19.55
CA TYR A 304 14.07 6.12 -18.97
C TYR A 304 15.02 4.93 -19.14
N ASP A 305 16.23 5.17 -19.69
CA ASP A 305 17.26 4.14 -19.78
C ASP A 305 17.93 3.92 -18.41
N MET A 306 17.61 2.81 -17.76
CA MET A 306 18.08 2.46 -16.42
C MET A 306 19.60 2.15 -16.36
N ASN A 307 20.27 1.92 -17.49
CA ASN A 307 21.71 1.70 -17.55
C ASN A 307 22.51 2.99 -17.32
N TYR A 308 21.83 4.15 -17.34
CA TYR A 308 22.46 5.46 -17.12
C TYR A 308 21.79 6.18 -15.94
N PRO A 309 22.03 5.74 -14.68
CA PRO A 309 21.47 6.39 -13.50
C PRO A 309 22.01 7.83 -13.35
N ILE A 310 21.26 8.64 -12.60
CA ILE A 310 21.69 9.99 -12.20
C ILE A 310 22.41 9.86 -10.87
N ASP A 311 23.66 10.28 -10.81
CA ASP A 311 24.44 10.26 -9.57
C ASP A 311 23.97 11.40 -8.65
N VAL A 312 23.61 11.06 -7.41
CA VAL A 312 23.08 12.01 -6.42
C VAL A 312 23.77 11.84 -5.07
N ALA A 313 23.93 12.96 -4.33
CA ALA A 313 24.22 12.96 -2.91
C ALA A 313 22.94 13.27 -2.12
N GLU A 314 22.82 12.69 -0.94
CA GLU A 314 21.69 12.96 -0.03
C GLU A 314 22.18 13.73 1.20
N HIS A 315 21.45 14.79 1.57
CA HIS A 315 21.66 15.52 2.81
C HIS A 315 20.32 15.94 3.41
N GLN A 316 20.05 15.49 4.62
CA GLN A 316 18.81 15.80 5.37
C GLN A 316 17.51 15.54 4.58
N GLY A 317 17.44 14.40 3.89
CA GLY A 317 16.30 14.00 3.07
C GLY A 317 16.20 14.72 1.71
N THR A 318 17.15 15.56 1.35
CA THR A 318 17.19 16.24 0.05
C THR A 318 18.24 15.59 -0.85
N LEU A 319 17.85 15.29 -2.10
CA LEU A 319 18.73 14.68 -3.11
C LEU A 319 19.31 15.77 -4.02
N TYR A 320 20.63 15.80 -4.18
CA TYR A 320 21.38 16.75 -4.99
C TYR A 320 22.09 16.04 -6.13
N ILE A 321 21.91 16.51 -7.37
CA ILE A 321 22.49 15.89 -8.56
C ILE A 321 24.00 16.19 -8.61
N LEU A 322 24.81 15.14 -8.67
CA LEU A 322 26.25 15.23 -8.91
C LEU A 322 26.60 15.05 -10.40
N ASP A 323 25.94 14.10 -11.08
CA ASP A 323 26.00 13.91 -12.54
C ASP A 323 24.64 13.52 -13.11
N GLY A 324 24.42 13.82 -14.41
CA GLY A 324 23.16 13.49 -15.11
C GLY A 324 22.15 14.63 -15.18
N HIS A 325 22.56 15.89 -15.02
CA HIS A 325 21.70 17.07 -15.09
C HIS A 325 20.84 17.16 -16.36
N HIS A 326 21.40 16.79 -17.53
CA HIS A 326 20.65 16.77 -18.80
C HIS A 326 19.56 15.69 -18.80
N ARG A 327 19.84 14.52 -18.22
CA ARG A 327 18.85 13.42 -18.06
C ARG A 327 17.73 13.82 -17.12
N ALA A 328 18.07 14.44 -15.99
CA ALA A 328 17.08 14.96 -15.04
C ALA A 328 16.21 16.05 -15.67
N ALA A 329 16.79 16.96 -16.45
CA ALA A 329 16.03 18.01 -17.14
C ALA A 329 15.09 17.44 -18.22
N ALA A 330 15.52 16.43 -18.99
CA ALA A 330 14.69 15.75 -19.96
C ALA A 330 13.53 15.00 -19.29
N ALA A 331 13.82 14.29 -18.20
CA ALA A 331 12.82 13.54 -17.41
C ALA A 331 11.77 14.49 -16.81
N LYS A 332 12.15 15.66 -16.31
CA LYS A 332 11.18 16.68 -15.84
C LYS A 332 10.22 17.14 -16.94
N GLN A 333 10.71 17.27 -18.19
CA GLN A 333 9.87 17.69 -19.33
C GLN A 333 8.92 16.61 -19.83
N THR A 334 9.19 15.34 -19.53
CA THR A 334 8.39 14.17 -19.95
C THR A 334 7.60 13.57 -18.81
N ALA A 335 7.77 14.05 -17.57
CA ALA A 335 7.27 13.42 -16.34
C ALA A 335 7.67 11.93 -16.21
N THR A 336 8.85 11.57 -16.74
CA THR A 336 9.34 10.18 -16.72
C THR A 336 10.09 9.94 -15.43
N PRO A 337 9.73 8.91 -14.61
CA PRO A 337 10.50 8.53 -13.43
C PRO A 337 11.94 8.17 -13.77
N ILE A 338 12.88 8.54 -12.91
CA ILE A 338 14.32 8.35 -13.13
C ILE A 338 14.88 7.25 -12.24
N THR A 339 16.04 6.73 -12.63
CA THR A 339 16.90 5.90 -11.78
C THR A 339 18.03 6.77 -11.25
N ILE A 340 18.25 6.74 -9.94
CA ILE A 340 19.34 7.45 -9.29
C ILE A 340 20.33 6.46 -8.68
N LYS A 341 21.59 6.88 -8.58
CA LYS A 341 22.65 6.20 -7.84
C LYS A 341 23.09 7.07 -6.68
N LEU A 342 22.93 6.57 -5.47
CA LEU A 342 23.34 7.30 -4.27
C LEU A 342 24.84 7.22 -4.09
N ILE A 343 25.48 8.38 -4.06
CA ILE A 343 26.94 8.54 -3.82
C ILE A 343 27.16 8.89 -2.35
N THR A 344 27.67 7.94 -1.60
CA THR A 344 27.95 8.11 -0.16
C THR A 344 29.31 8.74 0.13
N ASN A 345 30.25 8.65 -0.82
CA ASN A 345 31.57 9.29 -0.72
C ASN A 345 31.77 10.24 -1.90
N ILE A 346 31.43 11.52 -1.69
CA ILE A 346 31.52 12.56 -2.73
C ILE A 346 32.94 12.74 -3.25
N ARG A 347 33.97 12.57 -2.41
CA ARG A 347 35.39 12.71 -2.80
C ARG A 347 35.86 11.67 -3.81
N GLU A 348 35.21 10.53 -3.87
CA GLU A 348 35.49 9.48 -4.84
C GLU A 348 34.71 9.63 -6.15
N HIS A 349 33.73 10.54 -6.16
CA HIS A 349 32.98 10.86 -7.36
C HIS A 349 33.85 11.71 -8.31
N LYS A 350 33.81 11.40 -9.60
CA LYS A 350 34.64 12.09 -10.64
C LYS A 350 34.19 13.53 -10.98
N GLY A 351 33.32 14.13 -10.16
CA GLY A 351 32.84 15.50 -10.33
C GLY A 351 33.79 16.56 -9.78
N GLU A 352 33.38 17.84 -9.93
CA GLU A 352 34.13 18.99 -9.44
C GLU A 352 33.91 19.28 -7.94
N LEU A 353 32.86 18.70 -7.34
CA LEU A 353 32.46 18.92 -5.94
C LEU A 353 32.99 17.80 -5.06
N ASN A 354 33.64 18.16 -3.94
CA ASN A 354 34.34 17.21 -3.07
C ASN A 354 33.69 17.03 -1.68
N THR A 355 32.83 17.97 -1.27
CA THR A 355 32.17 17.91 0.03
C THR A 355 30.69 18.17 -0.12
N ILE A 356 29.89 17.76 0.88
CA ILE A 356 28.44 17.97 0.86
C ILE A 356 28.08 19.45 0.98
N GLU A 357 28.90 20.24 1.67
CA GLU A 357 28.76 21.69 1.81
C GLU A 357 28.92 22.39 0.46
N GLU A 358 29.92 22.00 -0.35
CA GLU A 358 30.11 22.51 -1.71
C GLU A 358 28.91 22.14 -2.62
N VAL A 359 28.34 20.95 -2.46
CA VAL A 359 27.16 20.51 -3.20
C VAL A 359 25.94 21.37 -2.87
N ILE A 360 25.71 21.64 -1.59
CA ILE A 360 24.60 22.48 -1.12
C ILE A 360 24.75 23.92 -1.61
N GLU A 361 25.95 24.50 -1.43
CA GLU A 361 26.26 25.86 -1.87
C GLU A 361 26.08 26.00 -3.38
N SER A 362 26.54 25.02 -4.16
CA SER A 362 26.35 24.98 -5.60
C SER A 362 24.87 24.92 -5.98
N ALA A 363 24.07 24.12 -5.27
CA ALA A 363 22.63 24.01 -5.54
C ALA A 363 21.84 25.29 -5.18
N GLU A 364 22.25 26.02 -4.14
CA GLU A 364 21.65 27.29 -3.74
C GLU A 364 21.94 28.41 -4.74
N ASN A 365 23.14 28.39 -5.36
CA ASN A 365 23.58 29.37 -6.33
C ASN A 365 23.20 29.03 -7.77
N VAL A 366 22.54 27.91 -8.03
CA VAL A 366 22.09 27.50 -9.38
C VAL A 366 21.03 28.47 -9.90
N GLY A 367 21.33 29.18 -10.99
CA GLY A 367 20.39 29.99 -11.74
C GLY A 367 19.36 29.13 -12.51
N HIS A 368 18.37 29.78 -13.13
CA HIS A 368 17.39 29.11 -13.99
C HIS A 368 18.05 28.55 -15.25
N ASP A 369 17.61 27.35 -15.71
CA ASP A 369 18.02 26.81 -17.00
C ASP A 369 17.61 27.79 -18.12
N ARG A 370 18.57 28.15 -18.97
CA ARG A 370 18.34 28.92 -20.17
C ARG A 370 18.37 28.02 -21.40
N LEU A 371 17.30 27.23 -21.57
CA LEU A 371 17.11 26.43 -22.77
C LEU A 371 16.64 27.39 -23.90
N GLU A 372 17.34 27.42 -25.04
CA GLU A 372 16.97 28.21 -26.17
C GLU A 372 15.78 27.56 -26.87
N HIS A 373 14.60 28.18 -26.79
CA HIS A 373 13.45 27.75 -27.56
C HIS A 373 13.63 28.20 -29.02
N HIS A 374 13.82 27.28 -29.95
CA HIS A 374 13.69 27.56 -31.36
C HIS A 374 12.24 27.95 -31.66
N ARG A 375 11.99 29.24 -31.90
CA ARG A 375 10.74 29.67 -32.56
C ARG A 375 10.68 28.94 -33.90
N ARG A 376 9.72 28.01 -34.08
CA ARG A 376 9.38 27.48 -35.40
C ARG A 376 8.98 28.68 -36.27
N ARG A 377 9.73 28.93 -37.34
CA ARG A 377 9.30 29.75 -38.46
C ARG A 377 8.31 28.98 -39.31
#